data_23759a4daad1a81e91d311ade9175d4e
#
_entry.id   23759a4daad1a81e91d311ade9175d4e
#
_cell.length_a   1.000
_cell.length_b   1.000
_cell.length_c   1.000
_cell.angle_alpha   90.00
_cell.angle_beta   90.00
_cell.angle_gamma   90.00
#
_symmetry.space_group_name_H-M   'P 1'
#
loop_
_entity.id
_entity.type
_entity.pdbx_description
1 polymer ?
#
loop_
_entity_poly.entity_id
_entity_poly.type
_entity_poly.pdbx_seq_one_letter_code
_entity_poly.pdbx_strand_id
1 'polypeptide(L)'
;HVSSRRQRQMCIRDRTIGDTLRSLDSQTYESIEHCVIDGKSGDNTLSVLAGSAKPYRSVISEKDTGIYDAMNKGITAASGDVIGFLNSDDVYETSEVLAQVAAAFSDPNVDLVYGNLRYVDFDDTNKVIRDWISEPYRQGMFRRGWMPPHPTVYARTDIFKKQGGFDQAFSICADWEWLYRAFELSEHQAEFLDLYLVRMRTGGVSNSSIANILKSNMEAMAAFKKHGKRVPIGFFPGKLIHRGKQFF
;
A
#
# COMPACT_ATOMS: atom_id res chain seq x y z
N HIS A 1 -30.96 3.58 2.03
CA HIS A 1 -29.85 3.79 2.99
C HIS A 1 -28.47 3.25 2.54
N VAL A 2 -28.35 2.67 1.36
CA VAL A 2 -27.06 2.19 0.77
C VAL A 2 -26.32 3.34 0.05
N SER A 3 -27.02 4.41 -0.33
CA SER A 3 -26.49 5.57 -1.06
C SER A 3 -25.56 6.45 -0.21
N SER A 4 -25.80 6.58 1.09
CA SER A 4 -25.06 7.54 1.94
C SER A 4 -23.63 7.11 2.28
N ARG A 5 -23.31 5.80 2.27
CA ARG A 5 -21.95 5.32 2.54
C ARG A 5 -21.04 5.41 1.31
N ARG A 6 -21.54 5.15 0.09
CA ARG A 6 -20.78 5.37 -1.14
C ARG A 6 -20.51 6.86 -1.39
N GLN A 7 -21.49 7.72 -1.11
CA GLN A 7 -21.28 9.16 -1.19
C GLN A 7 -20.28 9.68 -0.16
N ARG A 8 -20.23 9.13 1.08
CA ARG A 8 -19.20 9.51 2.06
C ARG A 8 -17.79 9.15 1.64
N GLN A 9 -17.57 8.01 0.97
CA GLN A 9 -16.25 7.65 0.44
C GLN A 9 -15.84 8.51 -0.77
N MET A 10 -16.78 8.93 -1.60
CA MET A 10 -16.50 9.85 -2.71
C MET A 10 -16.16 11.27 -2.24
N CYS A 11 -16.78 11.77 -1.14
CA CYS A 11 -16.49 13.10 -0.57
C CYS A 11 -15.21 13.18 0.27
N ILE A 12 -14.46 12.08 0.45
CA ILE A 12 -13.27 12.04 1.30
C ILE A 12 -12.01 12.31 0.48
N ARG A 13 -11.94 11.86 -0.77
CA ARG A 13 -10.73 11.96 -1.61
C ARG A 13 -10.35 13.39 -1.92
N ASP A 14 -11.28 14.24 -2.28
CA ASP A 14 -11.02 15.64 -2.58
C ASP A 14 -10.50 16.45 -1.38
N ARG A 15 -10.77 15.98 -0.14
CA ARG A 15 -10.27 16.60 1.09
C ARG A 15 -8.84 16.21 1.42
N THR A 16 -8.44 14.98 1.11
CA THR A 16 -7.17 14.41 1.57
C THR A 16 -6.08 14.39 0.51
N ILE A 17 -6.45 14.28 -0.77
CA ILE A 17 -5.49 14.18 -1.87
C ILE A 17 -4.53 15.37 -1.91
N GLY A 18 -4.97 16.57 -1.52
CA GLY A 18 -4.11 17.75 -1.44
C GLY A 18 -2.95 17.56 -0.46
N ASP A 19 -3.17 16.87 0.67
CA ASP A 19 -2.14 16.56 1.64
C ASP A 19 -1.15 15.53 1.07
N THR A 20 -1.67 14.49 0.44
CA THR A 20 -0.87 13.47 -0.24
C THR A 20 0.05 14.09 -1.29
N LEU A 21 -0.50 14.95 -2.15
CA LEU A 21 0.27 15.65 -3.18
C LEU A 21 1.36 16.53 -2.56
N ARG A 22 1.04 17.30 -1.51
CA ARG A 22 2.04 18.14 -0.82
C ARG A 22 3.14 17.31 -0.18
N SER A 23 2.82 16.18 0.43
CA SER A 23 3.82 15.31 1.05
C SER A 23 4.78 14.69 0.03
N LEU A 24 4.29 14.39 -1.17
CA LEU A 24 5.13 13.95 -2.28
C LEU A 24 5.94 15.10 -2.87
N ASP A 25 5.33 16.27 -3.08
CA ASP A 25 6.00 17.44 -3.66
C ASP A 25 7.10 18.00 -2.75
N SER A 26 7.08 17.67 -1.45
CA SER A 26 8.10 18.03 -0.49
C SER A 26 9.29 17.07 -0.42
N GLN A 27 9.25 15.95 -1.16
CA GLN A 27 10.35 14.99 -1.13
C GLN A 27 11.63 15.57 -1.73
N THR A 28 12.77 15.30 -1.08
CA THR A 28 14.10 15.80 -1.50
C THR A 28 14.70 14.98 -2.64
N TYR A 29 14.18 13.78 -2.91
CA TYR A 29 14.58 12.95 -4.03
C TYR A 29 13.94 13.45 -5.34
N GLU A 30 14.75 13.81 -6.33
CA GLU A 30 14.28 14.48 -7.54
C GLU A 30 13.85 13.54 -8.66
N SER A 31 14.40 12.30 -8.70
CA SER A 31 14.11 11.35 -9.79
C SER A 31 12.81 10.59 -9.53
N ILE A 32 11.69 11.30 -9.56
CA ILE A 32 10.35 10.78 -9.25
C ILE A 32 9.48 10.79 -10.50
N GLU A 33 8.73 9.70 -10.71
CA GLU A 33 7.56 9.65 -11.57
C GLU A 33 6.33 9.43 -10.68
N HIS A 34 5.31 10.27 -10.83
CA HIS A 34 4.06 10.16 -10.10
C HIS A 34 2.89 9.86 -11.04
N CYS A 35 2.45 8.61 -11.08
CA CYS A 35 1.27 8.17 -11.83
C CYS A 35 0.04 8.21 -10.94
N VAL A 36 -0.85 9.17 -11.12
CA VAL A 36 -2.13 9.25 -10.40
C VAL A 36 -3.19 8.51 -11.21
N ILE A 37 -3.75 7.47 -10.59
CA ILE A 37 -4.85 6.71 -11.19
C ILE A 37 -6.14 7.08 -10.47
N ASP A 38 -7.02 7.77 -11.18
CA ASP A 38 -8.34 8.17 -10.70
C ASP A 38 -9.43 7.30 -11.30
N GLY A 39 -10.23 6.66 -10.44
CA GLY A 39 -11.35 5.78 -10.82
C GLY A 39 -12.56 6.51 -11.40
N LYS A 40 -12.36 7.64 -12.09
CA LYS A 40 -13.40 8.54 -12.59
C LYS A 40 -14.20 9.16 -11.46
N SER A 41 -13.51 9.84 -10.56
CA SER A 41 -14.11 10.54 -9.42
C SER A 41 -15.12 11.59 -9.89
N GLY A 42 -16.26 11.66 -9.17
CA GLY A 42 -17.32 12.64 -9.45
C GLY A 42 -17.32 13.84 -8.48
N ASP A 43 -16.28 13.98 -7.67
CA ASP A 43 -16.03 15.07 -6.73
C ASP A 43 -14.98 16.06 -7.27
N ASN A 44 -14.42 16.92 -6.42
CA ASN A 44 -13.41 17.90 -6.82
C ASN A 44 -12.00 17.34 -7.02
N THR A 45 -11.78 16.02 -6.91
CA THR A 45 -10.47 15.38 -7.02
C THR A 45 -9.71 15.82 -8.28
N LEU A 46 -10.34 15.76 -9.45
CA LEU A 46 -9.68 16.13 -10.71
C LEU A 46 -9.32 17.63 -10.77
N SER A 47 -10.14 18.50 -10.16
CA SER A 47 -9.83 19.93 -10.06
C SER A 47 -8.62 20.18 -9.16
N VAL A 48 -8.49 19.47 -8.04
CA VAL A 48 -7.32 19.53 -7.15
C VAL A 48 -6.07 19.04 -7.88
N LEU A 49 -6.16 17.94 -8.62
CA LEU A 49 -5.05 17.40 -9.43
C LEU A 49 -4.59 18.39 -10.51
N ALA A 50 -5.53 19.01 -11.21
CA ALA A 50 -5.21 20.02 -12.23
C ALA A 50 -4.50 21.25 -11.64
N GLY A 51 -4.94 21.70 -10.44
CA GLY A 51 -4.29 22.79 -9.69
C GLY A 51 -2.91 22.44 -9.11
N SER A 52 -2.56 21.15 -9.07
CA SER A 52 -1.30 20.64 -8.53
C SER A 52 -0.43 19.97 -9.59
N ALA A 53 -0.55 20.39 -10.85
CA ALA A 53 0.23 19.83 -11.97
C ALA A 53 1.73 19.99 -11.76
N LYS A 54 2.50 18.95 -12.07
CA LYS A 54 3.97 18.93 -12.03
C LYS A 54 4.50 18.17 -13.25
N PRO A 55 5.71 18.49 -13.74
CA PRO A 55 6.28 17.80 -14.91
C PRO A 55 6.44 16.28 -14.73
N TYR A 56 6.66 15.83 -13.50
CA TYR A 56 6.83 14.42 -13.13
C TYR A 56 5.50 13.71 -12.78
N ARG A 57 4.35 14.41 -12.87
CA ARG A 57 3.04 13.88 -12.49
C ARG A 57 2.16 13.69 -13.72
N SER A 58 1.72 12.46 -13.94
CA SER A 58 0.69 12.10 -14.92
C SER A 58 -0.61 11.73 -14.22
N VAL A 59 -1.74 11.99 -14.86
CA VAL A 59 -3.08 11.67 -14.35
C VAL A 59 -3.83 10.85 -15.39
N ILE A 60 -4.27 9.66 -15.00
CA ILE A 60 -5.14 8.78 -15.79
C ILE A 60 -6.47 8.67 -15.05
N SER A 61 -7.54 9.22 -15.65
CA SER A 61 -8.88 9.19 -15.06
C SER A 61 -9.81 8.34 -15.90
N GLU A 62 -10.08 7.14 -15.45
CA GLU A 62 -10.99 6.18 -16.10
C GLU A 62 -11.65 5.27 -15.07
N LYS A 63 -12.77 4.64 -15.45
CA LYS A 63 -13.45 3.70 -14.54
C LYS A 63 -12.53 2.55 -14.15
N ASP A 64 -12.55 2.20 -12.88
CA ASP A 64 -11.94 1.00 -12.34
C ASP A 64 -12.99 0.05 -11.73
N THR A 65 -12.57 -1.19 -11.48
CA THR A 65 -13.35 -2.22 -10.80
C THR A 65 -13.02 -2.31 -9.31
N GLY A 66 -12.14 -1.44 -8.82
CA GLY A 66 -11.70 -1.36 -7.43
C GLY A 66 -10.24 -0.92 -7.31
N ILE A 67 -9.77 -0.79 -6.06
CA ILE A 67 -8.42 -0.27 -5.74
C ILE A 67 -7.29 -1.06 -6.44
N TYR A 68 -7.40 -2.38 -6.52
CA TYR A 68 -6.36 -3.22 -7.14
C TYR A 68 -6.33 -3.11 -8.66
N ASP A 69 -7.46 -2.80 -9.30
CA ASP A 69 -7.50 -2.46 -10.72
C ASP A 69 -6.77 -1.12 -10.96
N ALA A 70 -7.06 -0.11 -10.15
CA ALA A 70 -6.35 1.17 -10.21
C ALA A 70 -4.84 0.98 -9.99
N MET A 71 -4.42 0.21 -8.99
CA MET A 71 -3.01 -0.11 -8.73
C MET A 71 -2.35 -0.82 -9.92
N ASN A 72 -3.03 -1.78 -10.56
CA ASN A 72 -2.52 -2.48 -11.75
C ASN A 72 -2.36 -1.55 -12.95
N LYS A 73 -3.27 -0.60 -13.14
CA LYS A 73 -3.12 0.46 -14.15
C LYS A 73 -1.90 1.33 -13.86
N GLY A 74 -1.68 1.66 -12.58
CA GLY A 74 -0.48 2.37 -12.13
C GLY A 74 0.80 1.60 -12.45
N ILE A 75 0.86 0.29 -12.17
CA ILE A 75 1.99 -0.58 -12.53
C ILE A 75 2.25 -0.54 -14.05
N THR A 76 1.19 -0.57 -14.86
CA THR A 76 1.30 -0.56 -16.32
C THR A 76 1.78 0.80 -16.85
N ALA A 77 1.39 1.88 -16.21
CA ALA A 77 1.75 3.24 -16.61
C ALA A 77 3.16 3.66 -16.14
N ALA A 78 3.66 3.05 -15.07
CA ALA A 78 4.95 3.40 -14.50
C ALA A 78 6.12 3.01 -15.41
N SER A 79 7.07 3.92 -15.58
CA SER A 79 8.30 3.72 -16.35
C SER A 79 9.56 3.63 -15.49
N GLY A 80 9.47 3.99 -14.21
CA GLY A 80 10.58 3.98 -13.25
C GLY A 80 11.07 2.58 -12.90
N ASP A 81 12.29 2.50 -12.35
CA ASP A 81 12.94 1.24 -11.96
C ASP A 81 12.34 0.60 -10.71
N VAL A 82 11.70 1.41 -9.87
CA VAL A 82 11.10 1.01 -8.59
C VAL A 82 9.68 1.56 -8.49
N ILE A 83 8.75 0.74 -8.04
CA ILE A 83 7.34 1.11 -7.82
C ILE A 83 7.02 1.04 -6.33
N GLY A 84 6.38 2.09 -5.82
CA GLY A 84 5.72 2.15 -4.53
C GLY A 84 4.30 2.69 -4.68
N PHE A 85 3.46 2.48 -3.69
CA PHE A 85 2.06 2.91 -3.70
C PHE A 85 1.78 3.85 -2.54
N LEU A 86 1.14 4.97 -2.83
CA LEU A 86 0.65 5.91 -1.83
C LEU A 86 -0.84 6.16 -2.09
N ASN A 87 -1.69 5.87 -1.12
CA ASN A 87 -3.12 6.11 -1.27
C ASN A 87 -3.43 7.62 -1.20
N SER A 88 -4.55 8.03 -1.76
CA SER A 88 -4.98 9.44 -1.85
C SER A 88 -5.31 10.10 -0.49
N ASP A 89 -5.26 9.35 0.59
CA ASP A 89 -5.49 9.79 1.96
C ASP A 89 -4.27 9.61 2.86
N ASP A 90 -3.18 9.02 2.34
CA ASP A 90 -1.93 8.81 3.08
C ASP A 90 -0.89 9.89 2.76
N VAL A 91 0.09 10.07 3.65
CA VAL A 91 1.19 11.02 3.47
C VAL A 91 2.53 10.38 3.85
N TYR A 92 3.61 10.83 3.24
CA TYR A 92 4.96 10.46 3.67
C TYR A 92 5.26 10.98 5.07
N GLU A 93 6.02 10.23 5.87
CA GLU A 93 6.38 10.63 7.24
C GLU A 93 7.26 11.89 7.24
N THR A 94 8.25 11.96 6.35
CA THR A 94 9.18 13.08 6.20
C THR A 94 9.47 13.40 4.73
N SER A 95 10.16 14.48 4.46
CA SER A 95 10.64 14.84 3.12
C SER A 95 11.77 13.93 2.59
N GLU A 96 12.38 13.12 3.44
CA GLU A 96 13.53 12.28 3.11
C GLU A 96 13.17 10.83 2.75
N VAL A 97 11.89 10.45 2.83
CA VAL A 97 11.47 9.05 2.67
C VAL A 97 11.93 8.48 1.34
N LEU A 98 11.66 9.16 0.22
CA LEU A 98 12.02 8.64 -1.09
C LEU A 98 13.54 8.61 -1.32
N ALA A 99 14.29 9.55 -0.74
CA ALA A 99 15.75 9.52 -0.79
C ALA A 99 16.32 8.31 -0.04
N GLN A 100 15.76 7.98 1.14
CA GLN A 100 16.17 6.81 1.92
C GLN A 100 15.83 5.49 1.22
N VAL A 101 14.64 5.41 0.62
CA VAL A 101 14.23 4.25 -0.19
C VAL A 101 15.16 4.09 -1.41
N ALA A 102 15.44 5.18 -2.14
CA ALA A 102 16.33 5.16 -3.29
C ALA A 102 17.76 4.74 -2.92
N ALA A 103 18.24 5.20 -1.75
CA ALA A 103 19.56 4.79 -1.23
C ALA A 103 19.65 3.29 -0.97
N ALA A 104 18.60 2.66 -0.44
CA ALA A 104 18.56 1.20 -0.24
C ALA A 104 18.62 0.44 -1.59
N PHE A 105 17.94 0.92 -2.62
CA PHE A 105 18.00 0.32 -3.96
C PHE A 105 19.31 0.58 -4.72
N SER A 106 20.25 1.36 -4.15
CA SER A 106 21.60 1.48 -4.74
C SER A 106 22.39 0.17 -4.71
N ASP A 107 22.06 -0.75 -3.79
CA ASP A 107 22.52 -2.14 -3.86
C ASP A 107 21.69 -2.88 -4.94
N PRO A 108 22.33 -3.38 -6.01
CA PRO A 108 21.62 -4.09 -7.07
C PRO A 108 21.01 -5.42 -6.61
N ASN A 109 21.42 -5.96 -5.47
CA ASN A 109 20.87 -7.19 -4.92
C ASN A 109 19.55 -6.97 -4.17
N VAL A 110 19.23 -5.74 -3.78
CA VAL A 110 17.97 -5.41 -3.11
C VAL A 110 16.84 -5.36 -4.13
N ASP A 111 15.84 -6.21 -3.94
CA ASP A 111 14.66 -6.36 -4.78
C ASP A 111 13.44 -5.63 -4.22
N LEU A 112 13.32 -5.63 -2.89
CA LEU A 112 12.22 -5.07 -2.12
C LEU A 112 12.75 -4.21 -0.98
N VAL A 113 12.09 -3.09 -0.71
CA VAL A 113 12.35 -2.24 0.46
C VAL A 113 11.04 -1.99 1.18
N TYR A 114 11.04 -2.00 2.51
CA TYR A 114 9.88 -1.67 3.33
C TYR A 114 10.29 -1.11 4.67
N GLY A 115 9.35 -0.45 5.35
CA GLY A 115 9.59 0.17 6.64
C GLY A 115 8.41 0.11 7.57
N ASN A 116 8.42 0.97 8.59
CA ASN A 116 7.35 1.13 9.55
C ASN A 116 6.26 2.08 9.02
N LEU A 117 5.06 1.98 9.60
CA LEU A 117 3.91 2.81 9.26
C LEU A 117 3.28 3.36 10.55
N ARG A 118 2.81 4.60 10.50
CA ARG A 118 1.96 5.19 11.53
C ARG A 118 0.51 5.26 11.09
N TYR A 119 -0.39 4.82 11.95
CA TYR A 119 -1.79 5.16 11.81
C TYR A 119 -2.04 6.50 12.50
N VAL A 120 -2.63 7.42 11.76
CA VAL A 120 -2.92 8.77 12.23
C VAL A 120 -4.43 9.06 12.21
N ASP A 121 -4.84 10.08 12.93
CA ASP A 121 -6.20 10.57 12.91
C ASP A 121 -6.59 11.00 11.49
N PHE A 122 -7.88 10.87 11.16
CA PHE A 122 -8.36 11.17 9.82
C PHE A 122 -8.21 12.65 9.46
N ASP A 123 -8.52 13.54 10.40
CA ASP A 123 -8.52 14.99 10.18
C ASP A 123 -7.17 15.64 10.54
N ASP A 124 -6.36 15.01 11.40
CA ASP A 124 -5.05 15.51 11.84
C ASP A 124 -3.96 14.44 11.67
N THR A 125 -3.18 14.55 10.62
CA THR A 125 -2.06 13.63 10.34
C THR A 125 -0.90 13.70 11.33
N ASN A 126 -0.87 14.69 12.23
CA ASN A 126 0.14 14.77 13.30
C ASN A 126 -0.29 13.98 14.55
N LYS A 127 -1.56 13.66 14.68
CA LYS A 127 -2.08 12.90 15.81
C LYS A 127 -1.94 11.41 15.55
N VAL A 128 -0.91 10.80 16.12
CA VAL A 128 -0.65 9.36 16.02
C VAL A 128 -1.66 8.59 16.87
N ILE A 129 -2.28 7.58 16.27
CA ILE A 129 -3.26 6.68 16.92
C ILE A 129 -2.60 5.37 17.33
N ARG A 130 -1.73 4.82 16.47
CA ARG A 130 -0.94 3.62 16.74
C ARG A 130 0.20 3.48 15.74
N ASP A 131 1.23 2.74 16.14
CA ASP A 131 2.35 2.40 15.27
C ASP A 131 2.21 0.97 14.74
N TRP A 132 2.58 0.77 13.48
CA TRP A 132 2.83 -0.54 12.90
C TRP A 132 4.33 -0.67 12.66
N ILE A 133 5.02 -1.18 13.68
CA ILE A 133 6.45 -1.46 13.63
C ILE A 133 6.64 -2.82 12.97
N SER A 134 7.48 -2.85 11.94
CA SER A 134 7.86 -4.05 11.22
C SER A 134 9.19 -4.60 11.76
N GLU A 135 9.71 -5.63 11.13
CA GLU A 135 10.98 -6.26 11.50
C GLU A 135 11.63 -6.85 10.23
N PRO A 136 12.96 -7.10 10.24
CA PRO A 136 13.63 -7.74 9.11
C PRO A 136 12.98 -9.08 8.72
N TYR A 137 12.67 -9.22 7.44
CA TYR A 137 12.01 -10.42 6.92
C TYR A 137 12.88 -11.67 7.09
N ARG A 138 12.25 -12.75 7.46
CA ARG A 138 12.81 -14.11 7.48
C ARG A 138 11.81 -15.09 6.88
N GLN A 139 12.30 -16.01 6.09
CA GLN A 139 11.49 -17.06 5.47
C GLN A 139 10.54 -17.73 6.49
N GLY A 140 9.29 -17.88 6.13
CA GLY A 140 8.24 -18.47 6.97
C GLY A 140 7.44 -17.48 7.81
N MET A 141 7.75 -16.18 7.78
CA MET A 141 7.03 -15.18 8.57
C MET A 141 5.58 -15.00 8.09
N PHE A 142 5.32 -15.01 6.78
CA PHE A 142 3.95 -14.97 6.24
C PHE A 142 3.09 -16.14 6.71
N ARG A 143 3.70 -17.32 6.87
CA ARG A 143 3.01 -18.52 7.40
C ARG A 143 2.61 -18.38 8.86
N ARG A 144 3.19 -17.43 9.58
CA ARG A 144 2.88 -17.04 10.97
C ARG A 144 2.03 -15.78 11.06
N GLY A 145 1.41 -15.35 9.95
CA GLY A 145 0.51 -14.21 9.90
C GLY A 145 1.18 -12.83 9.93
N TRP A 146 2.51 -12.77 9.80
CA TRP A 146 3.22 -11.51 9.60
C TRP A 146 3.07 -11.03 8.15
N MET A 147 3.09 -9.73 7.95
CA MET A 147 3.29 -9.04 6.69
C MET A 147 3.86 -7.65 6.97
N PRO A 148 4.65 -7.06 6.05
CA PRO A 148 5.02 -5.66 6.18
C PRO A 148 3.81 -4.76 5.94
N PRO A 149 3.83 -3.51 6.43
CA PRO A 149 2.81 -2.52 6.08
C PRO A 149 2.83 -2.27 4.57
N HIS A 150 1.80 -2.70 3.84
CA HIS A 150 1.75 -2.62 2.38
C HIS A 150 2.09 -1.21 1.81
N PRO A 151 1.59 -0.08 2.39
CA PRO A 151 1.89 1.24 1.86
C PRO A 151 3.37 1.66 1.97
N THR A 152 4.17 0.90 2.73
CA THR A 152 5.62 1.17 2.88
C THR A 152 6.49 0.31 1.98
N VAL A 153 5.87 -0.58 1.16
CA VAL A 153 6.62 -1.52 0.33
C VAL A 153 6.91 -0.92 -1.04
N TYR A 154 8.18 -0.93 -1.38
CA TYR A 154 8.71 -0.58 -2.69
C TYR A 154 9.33 -1.82 -3.32
N ALA A 155 9.16 -1.99 -4.63
CA ALA A 155 9.68 -3.14 -5.35
C ALA A 155 10.28 -2.73 -6.69
N ARG A 156 11.32 -3.42 -7.14
CA ARG A 156 11.81 -3.25 -8.52
C ARG A 156 10.69 -3.55 -9.52
N THR A 157 10.54 -2.72 -10.52
CA THR A 157 9.50 -2.83 -11.55
C THR A 157 9.50 -4.19 -12.24
N ASP A 158 10.68 -4.81 -12.39
CA ASP A 158 10.82 -6.12 -12.99
C ASP A 158 10.13 -7.25 -12.19
N ILE A 159 9.94 -7.08 -10.89
CA ILE A 159 9.16 -8.04 -10.08
C ILE A 159 7.70 -8.06 -10.55
N PHE A 160 7.11 -6.89 -10.74
CA PHE A 160 5.75 -6.78 -11.26
C PHE A 160 5.62 -7.34 -12.67
N LYS A 161 6.63 -7.14 -13.54
CA LYS A 161 6.67 -7.71 -14.88
C LYS A 161 6.73 -9.25 -14.86
N LYS A 162 7.54 -9.83 -13.97
CA LYS A 162 7.76 -11.28 -13.87
C LYS A 162 6.64 -12.01 -13.14
N GLN A 163 6.14 -11.44 -12.04
CA GLN A 163 5.16 -12.10 -11.17
C GLN A 163 3.73 -11.65 -11.44
N GLY A 164 3.52 -10.59 -12.22
CA GLY A 164 2.25 -9.92 -12.39
C GLY A 164 1.92 -8.97 -11.24
N GLY A 165 0.91 -8.15 -11.44
CA GLY A 165 0.39 -7.22 -10.46
C GLY A 165 -0.49 -7.89 -9.40
N PHE A 166 -1.44 -7.12 -8.87
CA PHE A 166 -2.43 -7.58 -7.90
C PHE A 166 -3.52 -8.42 -8.56
N ASP A 167 -3.81 -9.57 -7.96
CA ASP A 167 -4.89 -10.44 -8.46
C ASP A 167 -6.27 -9.91 -8.05
N GLN A 168 -7.03 -9.44 -9.02
CA GLN A 168 -8.36 -8.86 -8.83
C GLN A 168 -9.44 -9.88 -8.39
N ALA A 169 -9.13 -11.18 -8.37
CA ALA A 169 -9.99 -12.18 -7.75
C ALA A 169 -10.10 -11.99 -6.23
N PHE A 170 -9.11 -11.31 -5.62
CA PHE A 170 -9.12 -10.92 -4.22
C PHE A 170 -9.53 -9.44 -4.09
N SER A 171 -10.63 -9.19 -3.41
CA SER A 171 -11.17 -7.83 -3.29
C SER A 171 -10.65 -7.06 -2.07
N ILE A 172 -10.04 -7.75 -1.09
CA ILE A 172 -9.51 -7.18 0.16
C ILE A 172 -8.05 -7.55 0.40
N CYS A 173 -7.62 -8.73 -0.05
CA CYS A 173 -6.31 -9.30 0.27
C CYS A 173 -5.38 -9.46 -0.95
N ALA A 174 -5.60 -8.75 -2.05
CA ALA A 174 -4.70 -8.84 -3.20
C ALA A 174 -3.30 -8.28 -2.88
N ASP A 175 -3.20 -7.29 -2.01
CA ASP A 175 -1.94 -6.79 -1.45
C ASP A 175 -1.20 -7.87 -0.66
N TRP A 176 -1.90 -8.56 0.26
CA TRP A 176 -1.33 -9.67 1.02
C TRP A 176 -0.90 -10.82 0.09
N GLU A 177 -1.70 -11.15 -0.92
CA GLU A 177 -1.39 -12.22 -1.89
C GLU A 177 -0.15 -11.86 -2.71
N TRP A 178 -0.04 -10.61 -3.18
CA TRP A 178 1.12 -10.13 -3.92
C TRP A 178 2.39 -10.15 -3.07
N LEU A 179 2.30 -9.64 -1.83
CA LEU A 179 3.40 -9.67 -0.87
C LEU A 179 3.82 -11.10 -0.53
N TYR A 180 2.85 -12.02 -0.38
CA TYR A 180 3.14 -13.44 -0.15
C TYR A 180 3.93 -14.06 -1.31
N ARG A 181 3.59 -13.73 -2.55
CA ARG A 181 4.39 -14.14 -3.73
C ARG A 181 5.79 -13.53 -3.69
N ALA A 182 5.88 -12.24 -3.45
CA ALA A 182 7.13 -11.49 -3.54
C ALA A 182 8.11 -11.86 -2.41
N PHE A 183 7.64 -12.08 -1.19
CA PHE A 183 8.50 -12.37 -0.04
C PHE A 183 8.66 -13.86 0.24
N GLU A 184 7.57 -14.62 0.21
CA GLU A 184 7.57 -16.00 0.73
C GLU A 184 7.76 -17.06 -0.36
N LEU A 185 7.30 -16.81 -1.59
CA LEU A 185 7.35 -17.76 -2.70
C LEU A 185 8.51 -17.50 -3.68
N SER A 186 9.27 -16.45 -3.45
CA SER A 186 10.40 -16.03 -4.29
C SER A 186 11.67 -15.95 -3.46
N GLU A 187 12.82 -15.85 -4.14
CA GLU A 187 14.13 -15.65 -3.52
C GLU A 187 14.57 -14.18 -3.53
N HIS A 188 13.59 -13.26 -3.56
CA HIS A 188 13.88 -11.82 -3.56
C HIS A 188 14.52 -11.37 -2.26
N GLN A 189 15.53 -10.49 -2.37
CA GLN A 189 16.17 -9.87 -1.23
C GLN A 189 15.38 -8.65 -0.78
N ALA A 190 14.90 -8.68 0.46
CA ALA A 190 14.12 -7.60 1.04
C ALA A 190 14.91 -6.88 2.12
N GLU A 191 15.06 -5.56 1.98
CA GLU A 191 15.68 -4.70 2.98
C GLU A 191 14.63 -4.03 3.85
N PHE A 192 14.81 -4.11 5.14
CA PHE A 192 13.99 -3.42 6.13
C PHE A 192 14.66 -2.13 6.56
N LEU A 193 14.00 -1.01 6.34
CA LEU A 193 14.38 0.29 6.90
C LEU A 193 13.67 0.47 8.24
N ASP A 194 14.40 0.53 9.34
CA ASP A 194 13.81 0.83 10.65
C ASP A 194 13.45 2.31 10.77
N LEU A 195 12.60 2.75 9.86
CA LEU A 195 12.12 4.12 9.70
C LEU A 195 10.62 4.10 9.44
N TYR A 196 9.91 5.12 9.93
CA TYR A 196 8.54 5.34 9.51
C TYR A 196 8.55 5.98 8.12
N LEU A 197 7.85 5.33 7.18
CA LEU A 197 7.81 5.81 5.79
C LEU A 197 6.49 6.51 5.47
N VAL A 198 5.38 6.04 6.05
CA VAL A 198 4.03 6.50 5.72
C VAL A 198 3.21 6.75 6.98
N ARG A 199 2.48 7.85 6.99
CA ARG A 199 1.35 8.12 7.89
C ARG A 199 0.07 7.76 7.17
N MET A 200 -0.60 6.71 7.63
CA MET A 200 -1.85 6.22 7.06
C MET A 200 -3.04 6.69 7.90
N ARG A 201 -4.01 7.37 7.28
CA ARG A 201 -5.22 7.79 7.97
C ARG A 201 -6.07 6.60 8.41
N THR A 202 -6.65 6.71 9.59
CA THR A 202 -7.60 5.71 10.10
C THR A 202 -8.92 5.78 9.31
N GLY A 203 -9.61 4.63 9.17
CA GLY A 203 -10.89 4.54 8.45
C GLY A 203 -10.90 3.66 7.21
N GLY A 204 -9.79 2.99 6.91
CA GLY A 204 -9.65 2.11 5.74
C GLY A 204 -10.67 0.96 5.69
N VAL A 205 -10.97 0.49 4.47
CA VAL A 205 -12.02 -0.48 4.14
C VAL A 205 -11.84 -1.85 4.82
N SER A 206 -10.60 -2.31 4.96
CA SER A 206 -10.28 -3.67 5.46
C SER A 206 -10.73 -3.93 6.90
N ASN A 207 -10.83 -2.89 7.72
CA ASN A 207 -11.19 -2.98 9.13
C ASN A 207 -12.58 -2.41 9.45
N SER A 208 -13.36 -2.04 8.45
CA SER A 208 -14.61 -1.29 8.63
C SER A 208 -15.80 -2.15 9.10
N SER A 209 -15.71 -3.48 9.02
CA SER A 209 -16.80 -4.38 9.46
C SER A 209 -16.31 -5.80 9.75
N ILE A 210 -17.04 -6.53 10.61
CA ILE A 210 -16.80 -7.96 10.88
C ILE A 210 -16.85 -8.76 9.57
N ALA A 211 -17.76 -8.42 8.66
CA ALA A 211 -17.89 -9.08 7.36
C ALA A 211 -16.59 -8.94 6.53
N ASN A 212 -15.96 -7.77 6.54
CA ASN A 212 -14.70 -7.55 5.83
C ASN A 212 -13.54 -8.32 6.47
N ILE A 213 -13.52 -8.46 7.79
CA ILE A 213 -12.52 -9.26 8.49
C ILE A 213 -12.66 -10.74 8.12
N LEU A 214 -13.90 -11.28 8.11
CA LEU A 214 -14.17 -12.66 7.69
C LEU A 214 -13.79 -12.88 6.23
N LYS A 215 -14.17 -11.96 5.34
CA LYS A 215 -13.83 -12.01 3.92
C LYS A 215 -12.32 -11.99 3.71
N SER A 216 -11.59 -11.09 4.38
CA SER A 216 -10.13 -11.04 4.35
C SER A 216 -9.49 -12.37 4.76
N ASN A 217 -10.01 -13.02 5.80
CA ASN A 217 -9.49 -14.31 6.23
C ASN A 217 -9.80 -15.44 5.20
N MET A 218 -10.99 -15.43 4.59
CA MET A 218 -11.33 -16.37 3.53
C MET A 218 -10.46 -16.18 2.29
N GLU A 219 -10.22 -14.93 1.88
CA GLU A 219 -9.35 -14.60 0.75
C GLU A 219 -7.90 -15.02 1.03
N ALA A 220 -7.38 -14.82 2.25
CA ALA A 220 -6.05 -15.29 2.62
C ALA A 220 -5.94 -16.82 2.54
N MET A 221 -6.96 -17.56 2.98
CA MET A 221 -7.00 -19.03 2.80
C MET A 221 -7.02 -19.42 1.33
N ALA A 222 -7.81 -18.72 0.52
CA ALA A 222 -7.89 -18.97 -0.92
C ALA A 222 -6.54 -18.69 -1.61
N ALA A 223 -5.80 -17.66 -1.19
CA ALA A 223 -4.48 -17.36 -1.69
C ALA A 223 -3.46 -18.48 -1.38
N PHE A 224 -3.44 -19.02 -0.16
CA PHE A 224 -2.62 -20.21 0.12
C PHE A 224 -2.96 -21.38 -0.83
N LYS A 225 -4.25 -21.67 -1.00
CA LYS A 225 -4.72 -22.74 -1.88
C LYS A 225 -4.35 -22.51 -3.35
N LYS A 226 -4.49 -21.27 -3.84
CA LYS A 226 -4.09 -20.87 -5.20
C LYS A 226 -2.64 -21.21 -5.48
N HIS A 227 -1.75 -21.03 -4.51
CA HIS A 227 -0.33 -21.34 -4.62
C HIS A 227 0.04 -22.78 -4.19
N GLY A 228 -0.93 -23.70 -4.13
CA GLY A 228 -0.70 -25.11 -3.77
C GLY A 228 -0.21 -25.32 -2.34
N LYS A 229 -0.42 -24.33 -1.45
CA LYS A 229 0.00 -24.40 -0.04
C LYS A 229 -1.20 -24.66 0.86
N ARG A 230 -0.95 -25.42 1.96
CA ARG A 230 -1.93 -25.56 3.04
C ARG A 230 -1.88 -24.34 3.95
N VAL A 231 -3.02 -23.91 4.48
CA VAL A 231 -3.08 -22.84 5.49
C VAL A 231 -2.35 -23.33 6.75
N PRO A 232 -1.29 -22.63 7.21
CA PRO A 232 -0.56 -23.05 8.40
C PRO A 232 -1.44 -22.89 9.65
N ILE A 233 -1.35 -23.83 10.60
CA ILE A 233 -2.11 -23.79 11.86
C ILE A 233 -1.83 -22.50 12.64
N GLY A 234 -0.58 -22.01 12.61
CA GLY A 234 -0.15 -20.77 13.29
C GLY A 234 -0.55 -19.47 12.59
N PHE A 235 -1.17 -19.51 11.39
CA PHE A 235 -1.41 -18.31 10.61
C PHE A 235 -2.38 -17.31 11.29
N PHE A 236 -3.58 -17.77 11.68
CA PHE A 236 -4.57 -16.90 12.31
C PHE A 236 -4.19 -16.46 13.72
N PRO A 237 -3.70 -17.34 14.61
CA PRO A 237 -3.16 -16.90 15.89
C PRO A 237 -2.02 -15.88 15.74
N GLY A 238 -1.09 -16.12 14.84
CA GLY A 238 0.00 -15.20 14.55
C GLY A 238 -0.48 -13.85 14.05
N LYS A 239 -1.43 -13.83 13.11
CA LYS A 239 -2.07 -12.59 12.61
C LYS A 239 -2.68 -11.76 13.76
N LEU A 240 -3.32 -12.40 14.74
CA LEU A 240 -3.86 -11.72 15.90
C LEU A 240 -2.76 -11.15 16.81
N ILE A 241 -1.69 -11.91 17.03
CA ILE A 241 -0.55 -11.47 17.84
C ILE A 241 0.13 -10.27 17.19
N HIS A 242 0.46 -10.33 15.89
CA HIS A 242 1.08 -9.22 15.17
C HIS A 242 0.19 -7.98 15.16
N ARG A 243 -1.13 -8.16 15.03
CA ARG A 243 -2.08 -7.05 15.14
C ARG A 243 -2.13 -6.47 16.57
N GLY A 244 -2.09 -7.32 17.58
CA GLY A 244 -2.05 -6.89 18.99
C GLY A 244 -0.84 -6.02 19.31
N LYS A 245 0.34 -6.39 18.80
CA LYS A 245 1.59 -5.63 18.99
C LYS A 245 1.55 -4.19 18.48
N GLN A 246 0.62 -3.85 17.57
CA GLN A 246 0.46 -2.50 17.04
C GLN A 246 -0.19 -1.53 18.07
N PHE A 247 -0.66 -2.02 19.22
CA PHE A 247 -1.34 -1.22 20.24
C PHE A 247 -0.51 -1.06 21.52
N PHE A 248 0.69 -1.65 21.58
CA PHE A 248 1.67 -1.55 22.64
C PHE A 248 3.03 -1.14 22.08
#